data_91e24700c3a1a4f02ae1d195cea27765
#
_entry.id   91e24700c3a1a4f02ae1d195cea27765
#
_cell.length_a   1.000
_cell.length_b   1.000
_cell.length_c   1.000
_cell.angle_alpha   90.00
_cell.angle_beta   90.00
_cell.angle_gamma   90.00
#
_symmetry.space_group_name_H-M   'P 1'
#
loop_
_entity.id
_entity.type
_entity.pdbx_description
1 polymer ?
#
loop_
_entity_poly.entity_id
_entity_poly.type
_entity_poly.pdbx_seq_one_letter_code
_entity_poly.pdbx_strand_id
1 'polypeptide(L)'
;MRYLLITVFVLVVAGGIRAQAPTQTPTPTPAAPEKTTTTADTPKKANSRPADAPIVQADPFDGASVEKMRDNCVTLETEVGAIEIELMPEVAPESVRNFLNLAATGSLDTTTFGRVVKDFVVQGGNLATSEKWGPELYKRASKRLPDEPSVVKHERGIVSMARGEEANSASTHFFILVGAGQHLNGKFAAFGRVRKGMEVADAINAAPKEGDKPEKPVRINKAVVAPCPAQ
;
A
#
# COMPACT_ATOMS: atom_id res chain seq x y z
N MET A 1 -33.95 -33.60 39.80
CA MET A 1 -34.09 -34.99 39.31
C MET A 1 -34.51 -34.97 37.85
N ARG A 2 -33.68 -35.33 36.98
CA ARG A 2 -33.74 -36.15 35.74
C ARG A 2 -32.62 -35.75 34.82
N TYR A 3 -31.58 -36.55 34.86
CA TYR A 3 -30.48 -36.54 33.86
C TYR A 3 -30.99 -37.22 32.59
N LEU A 4 -30.66 -36.63 31.41
CA LEU A 4 -30.80 -37.34 30.15
C LEU A 4 -29.42 -37.36 29.48
N LEU A 5 -28.78 -38.51 29.55
CA LEU A 5 -27.59 -38.89 28.81
C LEU A 5 -27.97 -39.12 27.33
N ILE A 6 -27.31 -38.48 26.42
CA ILE A 6 -27.33 -38.86 25.00
C ILE A 6 -25.93 -39.29 24.60
N THR A 7 -25.87 -40.57 24.26
CA THR A 7 -24.70 -41.33 23.84
C THR A 7 -24.27 -40.94 22.42
N VAL A 8 -22.98 -40.67 22.27
CA VAL A 8 -22.34 -40.39 20.96
C VAL A 8 -22.02 -41.74 20.32
N PHE A 9 -22.49 -41.94 19.08
CA PHE A 9 -22.10 -43.06 18.23
C PHE A 9 -20.96 -42.59 17.29
N VAL A 10 -19.79 -43.19 17.45
CA VAL A 10 -18.64 -43.05 16.57
C VAL A 10 -18.77 -44.09 15.45
N LEU A 11 -18.80 -43.66 14.22
CA LEU A 11 -18.70 -44.54 13.08
C LEU A 11 -17.36 -44.28 12.37
N VAL A 12 -16.45 -45.24 12.50
CA VAL A 12 -15.16 -45.30 11.77
C VAL A 12 -15.43 -46.04 10.45
N VAL A 13 -15.17 -45.40 9.34
CA VAL A 13 -15.07 -46.09 8.03
C VAL A 13 -13.69 -45.85 7.49
N ALA A 14 -12.88 -46.91 7.53
CA ALA A 14 -11.61 -47.00 6.80
C ALA A 14 -11.89 -47.47 5.37
N GLY A 15 -11.34 -46.78 4.37
CA GLY A 15 -11.37 -47.21 2.98
C GLY A 15 -10.27 -46.51 2.20
N GLY A 16 -9.11 -47.15 2.13
CA GLY A 16 -8.00 -46.70 1.29
C GLY A 16 -8.22 -47.10 -0.16
N ILE A 17 -7.92 -46.19 -1.07
CA ILE A 17 -7.61 -46.55 -2.45
C ILE A 17 -6.41 -45.67 -2.88
N ARG A 18 -5.34 -46.37 -3.15
CA ARG A 18 -4.05 -45.89 -3.64
C ARG A 18 -4.13 -45.91 -5.17
N ALA A 19 -4.08 -44.75 -5.81
CA ALA A 19 -3.93 -44.65 -7.27
C ALA A 19 -2.51 -44.19 -7.60
N GLN A 20 -1.79 -45.03 -8.32
CA GLN A 20 -0.45 -44.80 -8.83
C GLN A 20 -0.52 -43.87 -10.06
N ALA A 21 0.42 -42.94 -10.15
CA ALA A 21 0.66 -42.12 -11.35
C ALA A 21 1.45 -42.94 -12.39
N PRO A 22 1.16 -42.79 -13.69
CA PRO A 22 1.93 -43.42 -14.73
C PRO A 22 3.21 -42.60 -15.02
N THR A 23 4.35 -43.31 -14.96
CA THR A 23 5.66 -42.88 -15.41
C THR A 23 5.69 -42.77 -16.94
N GLN A 24 5.99 -41.60 -17.48
CA GLN A 24 6.23 -41.44 -18.92
C GLN A 24 7.77 -41.47 -19.20
N THR A 25 8.15 -42.41 -20.04
CA THR A 25 9.50 -42.63 -20.58
C THR A 25 9.80 -41.59 -21.68
N PRO A 26 10.99 -41.01 -21.75
CA PRO A 26 11.36 -40.10 -22.84
C PRO A 26 11.73 -40.86 -24.12
N THR A 27 11.12 -40.44 -25.23
CA THR A 27 11.42 -40.90 -26.59
C THR A 27 12.59 -40.10 -27.18
N PRO A 28 13.53 -40.77 -27.93
CA PRO A 28 14.74 -40.11 -28.43
C PRO A 28 14.48 -39.28 -29.69
N THR A 29 15.20 -38.16 -29.75
CA THR A 29 15.35 -37.23 -30.87
C THR A 29 16.03 -37.87 -32.09
N PRO A 30 15.53 -37.65 -33.33
CA PRO A 30 16.31 -37.89 -34.52
C PRO A 30 17.16 -36.68 -34.90
N ALA A 31 18.38 -36.95 -35.32
CA ALA A 31 19.40 -36.01 -35.74
C ALA A 31 19.06 -35.24 -37.03
N ALA A 32 19.58 -34.05 -37.11
CA ALA A 32 19.55 -33.16 -38.26
C ALA A 32 20.46 -33.57 -39.41
N PRO A 33 20.23 -33.11 -40.64
CA PRO A 33 21.30 -32.94 -41.61
C PRO A 33 21.75 -31.50 -41.73
N GLU A 34 23.04 -31.28 -41.65
CA GLU A 34 23.76 -30.06 -42.03
C GLU A 34 23.46 -29.67 -43.49
N LYS A 35 23.16 -28.39 -43.69
CA LYS A 35 23.42 -27.71 -44.98
C LYS A 35 24.08 -26.37 -44.72
N THR A 36 25.35 -26.33 -45.02
CA THR A 36 26.16 -25.13 -45.23
C THR A 36 25.57 -24.30 -46.36
N THR A 37 25.26 -23.04 -46.11
CA THR A 37 25.16 -22.03 -47.16
C THR A 37 25.61 -20.68 -46.57
N THR A 38 26.77 -20.27 -47.02
CA THR A 38 27.38 -18.94 -46.85
C THR A 38 26.52 -17.93 -47.59
N THR A 39 26.02 -16.90 -46.91
CA THR A 39 25.59 -15.69 -47.59
C THR A 39 25.75 -14.46 -46.69
N ALA A 40 26.61 -13.58 -47.14
CA ALA A 40 26.71 -12.13 -47.00
C ALA A 40 26.18 -11.45 -45.73
N ASP A 41 27.11 -10.88 -45.03
CA ASP A 41 27.03 -9.90 -43.99
C ASP A 41 26.27 -8.65 -44.48
N THR A 42 25.05 -8.47 -44.00
CA THR A 42 24.33 -7.18 -44.08
C THR A 42 24.34 -6.59 -42.69
N PRO A 43 24.90 -5.40 -42.45
CA PRO A 43 24.94 -4.80 -41.11
C PRO A 43 23.52 -4.57 -40.62
N LYS A 44 23.13 -5.29 -39.53
CA LYS A 44 21.91 -5.02 -38.81
C LYS A 44 21.94 -3.55 -38.34
N LYS A 45 21.07 -2.75 -38.94
CA LYS A 45 20.73 -1.41 -38.45
C LYS A 45 20.46 -1.49 -36.96
N ALA A 46 21.29 -0.85 -36.15
CA ALA A 46 21.06 -0.69 -34.74
C ALA A 46 19.67 -0.10 -34.55
N ASN A 47 18.83 -0.74 -33.77
CA ASN A 47 17.49 -0.30 -33.43
C ASN A 47 17.65 0.99 -32.63
N SER A 48 17.70 2.14 -33.33
CA SER A 48 17.66 3.42 -32.69
C SER A 48 16.30 3.56 -32.00
N ARG A 49 16.33 3.64 -30.68
CA ARG A 49 15.16 3.97 -29.84
C ARG A 49 14.48 5.17 -30.47
N PRO A 50 13.15 5.14 -30.72
CA PRO A 50 12.42 6.32 -31.16
C PRO A 50 12.72 7.49 -30.22
N ALA A 51 13.06 8.64 -30.77
CA ALA A 51 13.40 9.85 -30.00
C ALA A 51 12.24 10.43 -29.18
N ASP A 52 11.04 9.84 -29.30
CA ASP A 52 9.79 10.31 -28.69
C ASP A 52 9.25 9.35 -27.61
N ALA A 53 10.11 8.59 -26.91
CA ALA A 53 9.65 7.95 -25.69
C ALA A 53 9.28 9.07 -24.69
N PRO A 54 8.03 9.11 -24.15
CA PRO A 54 7.65 10.15 -23.22
C PRO A 54 8.66 10.17 -22.08
N ILE A 55 9.24 11.33 -21.83
CA ILE A 55 10.12 11.57 -20.68
C ILE A 55 9.23 11.32 -19.48
N VAL A 56 9.38 10.16 -18.82
CA VAL A 56 8.74 9.89 -17.54
C VAL A 56 9.36 10.86 -16.56
N GLN A 57 8.65 11.96 -16.30
CA GLN A 57 9.10 12.94 -15.33
C GLN A 57 9.18 12.24 -13.96
N ALA A 58 10.37 12.30 -13.34
CA ALA A 58 10.56 11.77 -12.01
C ALA A 58 9.64 12.50 -11.02
N ASP A 59 9.14 11.78 -10.02
CA ASP A 59 8.35 12.39 -8.96
C ASP A 59 9.18 13.41 -8.17
N PRO A 60 8.57 14.47 -7.61
CA PRO A 60 9.28 15.60 -6.99
C PRO A 60 10.24 15.20 -5.86
N PHE A 61 9.99 14.08 -5.18
CA PHE A 61 10.79 13.57 -4.07
C PHE A 61 11.56 12.29 -4.41
N ASP A 62 11.60 11.85 -5.67
CA ASP A 62 12.42 10.71 -6.07
C ASP A 62 13.89 11.00 -5.80
N GLY A 63 14.55 10.10 -5.06
CA GLY A 63 15.95 10.28 -4.63
C GLY A 63 16.17 11.41 -3.63
N ALA A 64 15.13 12.02 -3.06
CA ALA A 64 15.27 13.08 -2.06
C ALA A 64 15.97 12.55 -0.80
N SER A 65 16.92 13.34 -0.26
CA SER A 65 17.55 13.03 1.01
C SER A 65 16.58 13.23 2.19
N VAL A 66 16.93 12.67 3.35
CA VAL A 66 16.19 12.85 4.60
C VAL A 66 16.06 14.34 4.94
N GLU A 67 17.13 15.10 4.78
CA GLU A 67 17.17 16.55 5.05
C GLU A 67 16.16 17.31 4.17
N LYS A 68 16.10 16.96 2.88
CA LYS A 68 15.13 17.59 1.95
C LYS A 68 13.68 17.28 2.31
N MET A 69 13.43 16.13 2.94
CA MET A 69 12.07 15.70 3.32
C MET A 69 11.64 16.20 4.70
N ARG A 70 12.61 16.47 5.61
CA ARG A 70 12.38 16.72 7.05
C ARG A 70 11.41 17.88 7.32
N ASP A 71 11.55 18.99 6.64
CA ASP A 71 10.81 20.22 6.96
C ASP A 71 9.48 20.32 6.21
N ASN A 72 9.04 19.20 5.61
CA ASN A 72 7.78 19.18 4.88
C ASN A 72 6.67 18.57 5.73
N CYS A 73 5.53 19.25 5.71
CA CYS A 73 4.25 18.75 6.20
C CYS A 73 3.31 18.45 5.03
N VAL A 74 2.38 17.54 5.24
CA VAL A 74 1.28 17.29 4.30
C VAL A 74 -0.03 17.67 4.97
N THR A 75 -0.78 18.55 4.33
CA THR A 75 -2.14 18.88 4.74
C THR A 75 -3.13 18.12 3.86
N LEU A 76 -3.96 17.28 4.48
CA LEU A 76 -5.10 16.63 3.84
C LEU A 76 -6.33 17.52 4.04
N GLU A 77 -6.74 18.22 3.01
CA GLU A 77 -7.98 19.01 2.97
C GLU A 77 -9.15 18.05 2.73
N THR A 78 -9.99 17.83 3.72
CA THR A 78 -11.11 16.90 3.63
C THR A 78 -12.46 17.64 3.59
N GLU A 79 -13.54 16.92 3.29
CA GLU A 79 -14.91 17.45 3.34
C GLU A 79 -15.34 17.93 4.74
N VAL A 80 -14.66 17.46 5.79
CA VAL A 80 -15.03 17.74 7.20
C VAL A 80 -13.94 18.51 7.95
N GLY A 81 -12.90 19.00 7.25
CA GLY A 81 -11.82 19.80 7.81
C GLY A 81 -10.45 19.37 7.31
N ALA A 82 -9.42 20.03 7.79
CA ALA A 82 -8.04 19.76 7.39
C ALA A 82 -7.28 18.96 8.46
N ILE A 83 -6.41 18.03 8.01
CA ILE A 83 -5.51 17.27 8.86
C ILE A 83 -4.07 17.57 8.43
N GLU A 84 -3.28 18.22 9.28
CA GLU A 84 -1.88 18.53 9.04
C GLU A 84 -1.00 17.44 9.65
N ILE A 85 -0.14 16.84 8.82
CA ILE A 85 0.74 15.72 9.18
C ILE A 85 2.19 16.18 9.06
N GLU A 86 2.92 16.14 10.17
CA GLU A 86 4.37 16.25 10.22
C GLU A 86 4.99 14.89 9.89
N LEU A 87 6.02 14.90 9.05
CA LEU A 87 6.64 13.66 8.55
C LEU A 87 7.91 13.32 9.33
N MET A 88 8.25 12.05 9.40
CA MET A 88 9.39 11.52 10.15
C MET A 88 10.35 10.75 9.21
N PRO A 89 11.04 11.43 8.29
CA PRO A 89 11.89 10.76 7.29
C PRO A 89 13.12 10.07 7.89
N GLU A 90 13.54 10.42 9.12
CA GLU A 90 14.60 9.73 9.84
C GLU A 90 14.19 8.32 10.30
N VAL A 91 12.89 8.10 10.43
CA VAL A 91 12.31 6.85 10.94
C VAL A 91 11.90 5.92 9.81
N ALA A 92 11.28 6.47 8.77
CA ALA A 92 10.72 5.72 7.66
C ALA A 92 10.90 6.48 6.32
N PRO A 93 12.14 6.60 5.79
CA PRO A 93 12.45 7.43 4.63
C PRO A 93 11.71 7.02 3.36
N GLU A 94 11.52 5.73 3.09
CA GLU A 94 10.82 5.29 1.87
C GLU A 94 9.31 5.53 1.96
N SER A 95 8.72 5.32 3.13
CA SER A 95 7.31 5.62 3.39
C SER A 95 7.03 7.12 3.26
N VAL A 96 7.90 7.97 3.84
CA VAL A 96 7.79 9.43 3.74
C VAL A 96 7.95 9.89 2.29
N ARG A 97 8.98 9.40 1.57
CA ARG A 97 9.20 9.74 0.16
C ARG A 97 7.99 9.40 -0.71
N ASN A 98 7.44 8.21 -0.52
CA ASN A 98 6.24 7.77 -1.22
C ASN A 98 5.03 8.65 -0.89
N PHE A 99 4.79 8.96 0.38
CA PHE A 99 3.66 9.77 0.80
C PHE A 99 3.77 11.22 0.29
N LEU A 100 4.96 11.81 0.33
CA LEU A 100 5.24 13.13 -0.27
C LEU A 100 4.97 13.13 -1.78
N ASN A 101 5.43 12.10 -2.49
CA ASN A 101 5.17 11.98 -3.92
C ASN A 101 3.67 11.82 -4.23
N LEU A 102 2.96 11.02 -3.47
CA LEU A 102 1.51 10.86 -3.63
C LEU A 102 0.75 12.18 -3.41
N ALA A 103 1.15 12.96 -2.41
CA ALA A 103 0.56 14.27 -2.13
C ALA A 103 0.95 15.30 -3.21
N ALA A 104 2.25 15.45 -3.52
CA ALA A 104 2.75 16.46 -4.46
C ALA A 104 2.27 16.25 -5.90
N THR A 105 2.00 15.02 -6.31
CA THR A 105 1.46 14.69 -7.65
C THR A 105 -0.07 14.71 -7.70
N GLY A 106 -0.76 15.01 -6.57
CA GLY A 106 -2.21 14.98 -6.48
C GLY A 106 -2.82 13.59 -6.60
N SER A 107 -2.03 12.53 -6.36
CA SER A 107 -2.49 11.14 -6.42
C SER A 107 -3.46 10.80 -5.28
N LEU A 108 -3.39 11.52 -4.15
CA LEU A 108 -4.31 11.38 -3.03
C LEU A 108 -5.60 12.21 -3.21
N ASP A 109 -5.63 13.15 -4.16
CA ASP A 109 -6.81 13.99 -4.38
C ASP A 109 -8.00 13.13 -4.78
N THR A 110 -9.15 13.50 -4.25
CA THR A 110 -10.44 12.84 -4.44
C THR A 110 -10.52 11.40 -3.91
N THR A 111 -9.46 10.87 -3.28
CA THR A 111 -9.51 9.59 -2.56
C THR A 111 -10.31 9.72 -1.27
N THR A 112 -10.67 8.59 -0.66
CA THR A 112 -11.52 8.58 0.54
C THR A 112 -10.90 7.81 1.70
N PHE A 113 -11.35 8.14 2.92
CA PHE A 113 -11.16 7.29 4.09
C PHE A 113 -12.15 6.14 4.04
N GLY A 114 -11.75 5.03 3.38
CA GLY A 114 -12.64 3.91 3.04
C GLY A 114 -12.71 2.80 4.09
N ARG A 115 -11.87 2.82 5.13
CA ARG A 115 -11.92 1.88 6.25
C ARG A 115 -11.74 2.64 7.56
N VAL A 116 -12.66 2.41 8.49
CA VAL A 116 -12.71 3.10 9.79
C VAL A 116 -12.98 2.08 10.90
N VAL A 117 -12.00 1.84 11.74
CA VAL A 117 -12.17 1.00 12.92
C VAL A 117 -12.43 1.89 14.13
N LYS A 118 -13.57 1.68 14.78
CA LYS A 118 -14.02 2.49 15.92
C LYS A 118 -12.94 2.54 17.01
N ASP A 119 -12.67 3.73 17.51
CA ASP A 119 -11.72 4.02 18.60
C ASP A 119 -10.29 3.52 18.34
N PHE A 120 -9.96 3.24 17.06
CA PHE A 120 -8.65 2.71 16.67
C PHE A 120 -8.02 3.49 15.51
N VAL A 121 -8.52 3.33 14.27
CA VAL A 121 -7.90 3.97 13.09
C VAL A 121 -8.93 4.53 12.12
N VAL A 122 -8.49 5.53 11.34
CA VAL A 122 -9.08 5.92 10.06
C VAL A 122 -8.05 5.68 8.97
N GLN A 123 -8.44 4.94 7.91
CA GLN A 123 -7.53 4.49 6.85
C GLN A 123 -7.94 5.07 5.51
N GLY A 124 -6.98 5.70 4.84
CA GLY A 124 -7.08 6.28 3.50
C GLY A 124 -6.03 5.76 2.54
N GLY A 125 -5.85 6.45 1.41
CA GLY A 125 -4.81 6.13 0.43
C GLY A 125 -5.17 5.01 -0.56
N ASN A 126 -6.43 4.57 -0.59
CA ASN A 126 -6.91 3.71 -1.67
C ASN A 126 -7.11 4.54 -2.93
N LEU A 127 -6.13 4.53 -3.84
CA LEU A 127 -6.18 5.33 -5.06
C LEU A 127 -7.31 4.94 -6.00
N ALA A 128 -7.84 3.71 -5.89
CA ALA A 128 -8.99 3.27 -6.69
C ALA A 128 -10.30 4.01 -6.34
N THR A 129 -10.34 4.74 -5.22
CA THR A 129 -11.50 5.58 -4.85
C THR A 129 -11.43 6.99 -5.46
N SER A 130 -10.30 7.36 -6.09
CA SER A 130 -10.13 8.66 -6.74
C SER A 130 -10.96 8.77 -8.01
N GLU A 131 -11.53 9.95 -8.24
CA GLU A 131 -12.17 10.30 -9.52
C GLU A 131 -11.18 10.27 -10.70
N LYS A 132 -9.87 10.37 -10.40
CA LYS A 132 -8.77 10.30 -11.37
C LYS A 132 -8.26 8.88 -11.61
N TRP A 133 -8.96 7.84 -11.10
CA TRP A 133 -8.49 6.46 -11.24
C TRP A 133 -8.22 6.10 -12.71
N GLY A 134 -7.02 5.57 -12.96
CA GLY A 134 -6.56 5.21 -14.30
C GLY A 134 -5.17 4.56 -14.27
N PRO A 135 -4.53 4.34 -15.43
CA PRO A 135 -3.27 3.60 -15.55
C PRO A 135 -2.14 4.17 -14.66
N GLU A 136 -2.03 5.48 -14.53
CA GLU A 136 -0.98 6.13 -13.72
C GLU A 136 -1.19 5.85 -12.22
N LEU A 137 -2.42 6.01 -11.71
CA LEU A 137 -2.73 5.71 -10.32
C LEU A 137 -2.64 4.20 -10.04
N TYR A 138 -3.04 3.35 -10.99
CA TYR A 138 -2.84 1.90 -10.90
C TYR A 138 -1.36 1.53 -10.76
N LYS A 139 -0.48 2.14 -11.57
CA LYS A 139 0.97 1.93 -11.48
C LYS A 139 1.51 2.31 -10.10
N ARG A 140 1.08 3.46 -9.54
CA ARG A 140 1.45 3.89 -8.20
C ARG A 140 0.94 2.93 -7.12
N ALA A 141 -0.33 2.54 -7.18
CA ALA A 141 -0.94 1.60 -6.25
C ALA A 141 -0.28 0.21 -6.26
N SER A 142 0.33 -0.17 -7.39
CA SER A 142 1.05 -1.43 -7.56
C SER A 142 2.51 -1.39 -7.09
N LYS A 143 3.07 -0.20 -6.85
CA LYS A 143 4.44 -0.04 -6.36
C LYS A 143 4.50 -0.43 -4.88
N ARG A 144 5.24 -1.48 -4.55
CA ARG A 144 5.46 -1.92 -3.17
C ARG A 144 6.63 -1.17 -2.53
N LEU A 145 6.54 -0.97 -1.24
CA LEU A 145 7.56 -0.34 -0.41
C LEU A 145 8.23 -1.39 0.48
N PRO A 146 9.52 -1.21 0.81
CA PRO A 146 10.16 -2.02 1.82
C PRO A 146 9.50 -1.79 3.19
N ASP A 147 9.52 -2.82 4.03
CA ASP A 147 9.09 -2.66 5.42
C ASP A 147 10.09 -1.79 6.18
N GLU A 148 9.58 -0.80 6.90
CA GLU A 148 10.35 0.12 7.76
C GLU A 148 9.77 0.08 9.19
N PRO A 149 9.90 -1.06 9.90
CA PRO A 149 9.39 -1.18 11.26
C PRO A 149 10.11 -0.19 12.17
N SER A 150 9.35 0.70 12.81
CA SER A 150 9.92 1.79 13.58
C SER A 150 9.88 1.53 15.08
N VAL A 151 10.79 2.21 15.81
CA VAL A 151 10.80 2.26 17.28
C VAL A 151 9.76 3.24 17.84
N VAL A 152 9.10 4.01 16.98
CA VAL A 152 8.06 4.96 17.37
C VAL A 152 6.85 4.17 17.88
N LYS A 153 6.37 4.55 19.06
CA LYS A 153 5.17 3.94 19.65
C LYS A 153 3.94 4.36 18.87
N HIS A 154 3.11 3.39 18.54
CA HIS A 154 1.83 3.60 17.88
C HIS A 154 0.80 4.09 18.90
N GLU A 155 0.76 5.40 19.06
CA GLU A 155 -0.16 6.13 19.95
C GLU A 155 -1.09 6.99 19.10
N ARG A 156 -2.13 7.56 19.74
CA ARG A 156 -3.05 8.49 19.10
C ARG A 156 -2.28 9.60 18.36
N GLY A 157 -2.68 9.87 17.12
CA GLY A 157 -2.08 10.87 16.23
C GLY A 157 -0.94 10.35 15.35
N ILE A 158 -0.40 9.16 15.59
CA ILE A 158 0.61 8.56 14.71
C ILE A 158 -0.03 8.14 13.38
N VAL A 159 0.72 8.40 12.30
CA VAL A 159 0.37 8.02 10.94
C VAL A 159 1.33 6.93 10.47
N SER A 160 0.77 5.82 9.99
CA SER A 160 1.57 4.65 9.58
C SER A 160 1.11 4.09 8.24
N MET A 161 2.01 3.39 7.56
CA MET A 161 1.66 2.66 6.35
C MET A 161 0.81 1.43 6.69
N ALA A 162 -0.29 1.27 5.95
CA ALA A 162 -1.03 0.02 5.97
C ALA A 162 -0.35 -0.99 5.03
N ARG A 163 -0.37 -2.27 5.43
CA ARG A 163 0.20 -3.37 4.65
C ARG A 163 -0.59 -4.66 4.85
N GLY A 164 -0.40 -5.61 3.94
CA GLY A 164 -0.88 -6.98 4.09
C GLY A 164 -0.01 -7.80 5.05
N GLU A 165 -0.23 -9.11 5.07
CA GLU A 165 0.55 -10.06 5.88
C GLU A 165 1.96 -10.29 5.30
N GLU A 166 2.09 -10.23 3.97
CA GLU A 166 3.37 -10.38 3.29
C GLU A 166 4.33 -9.25 3.64
N ALA A 167 5.62 -9.56 3.74
CA ALA A 167 6.66 -8.56 3.88
C ALA A 167 6.70 -7.65 2.63
N ASN A 168 7.09 -6.38 2.82
CA ASN A 168 7.20 -5.38 1.75
C ASN A 168 5.90 -5.23 0.92
N SER A 169 4.74 -5.34 1.58
CA SER A 169 3.43 -5.24 0.93
C SER A 169 2.75 -3.88 1.09
N ALA A 170 3.37 -2.95 1.81
CA ALA A 170 2.91 -1.56 1.86
C ALA A 170 2.98 -0.92 0.47
N SER A 171 2.08 0.03 0.19
CA SER A 171 2.02 0.74 -1.10
C SER A 171 1.55 2.18 -0.89
N THR A 172 0.26 2.47 -1.08
CA THR A 172 -0.30 3.82 -0.98
C THR A 172 -1.21 4.02 0.22
N HIS A 173 -1.68 2.92 0.81
CA HIS A 173 -2.60 2.98 1.94
C HIS A 173 -1.88 3.39 3.22
N PHE A 174 -2.50 4.31 3.95
CA PHE A 174 -2.05 4.77 5.27
C PHE A 174 -3.20 4.81 6.26
N PHE A 175 -2.88 4.84 7.54
CA PHE A 175 -3.88 5.04 8.59
C PHE A 175 -3.40 6.05 9.62
N ILE A 176 -4.36 6.75 10.24
CA ILE A 176 -4.16 7.65 11.37
C ILE A 176 -4.74 6.97 12.59
N LEU A 177 -3.96 6.86 13.65
CA LEU A 177 -4.43 6.35 14.92
C LEU A 177 -5.27 7.39 15.67
N VAL A 178 -6.50 7.03 15.99
CA VAL A 178 -7.37 7.83 16.87
C VAL A 178 -7.40 7.26 18.29
N GLY A 179 -6.90 6.06 18.48
CA GLY A 179 -6.72 5.37 19.75
C GLY A 179 -5.35 4.76 19.90
N ALA A 180 -5.18 3.87 20.86
CA ALA A 180 -3.93 3.19 21.15
C ALA A 180 -3.70 2.01 20.20
N GLY A 181 -2.46 1.84 19.70
CA GLY A 181 -2.07 0.81 18.77
C GLY A 181 -0.80 0.05 19.15
N GLN A 182 -0.55 -0.20 20.45
CA GLN A 182 0.71 -0.79 20.93
C GLN A 182 1.07 -2.13 20.27
N HIS A 183 0.09 -2.92 19.83
CA HIS A 183 0.30 -4.19 19.11
C HIS A 183 0.92 -4.02 17.72
N LEU A 184 0.96 -2.78 17.21
CA LEU A 184 1.59 -2.40 15.94
C LEU A 184 3.08 -2.04 16.11
N ASN A 185 3.54 -1.80 17.33
CA ASN A 185 4.92 -1.39 17.62
C ASN A 185 5.92 -2.39 17.06
N GLY A 186 6.95 -1.89 16.38
CA GLY A 186 7.99 -2.71 15.76
C GLY A 186 7.53 -3.57 14.57
N LYS A 187 6.29 -3.39 14.07
CA LYS A 187 5.72 -4.18 12.96
C LYS A 187 5.27 -3.32 11.79
N PHE A 188 4.94 -2.06 12.03
CA PHE A 188 4.45 -1.13 11.03
C PHE A 188 5.36 0.08 10.94
N ALA A 189 5.41 0.68 9.74
CA ALA A 189 6.17 1.89 9.45
C ALA A 189 5.39 3.12 9.93
N ALA A 190 5.69 3.62 11.13
CA ALA A 190 5.24 4.94 11.57
C ALA A 190 6.06 5.99 10.83
N PHE A 191 5.43 6.79 9.98
CA PHE A 191 6.13 7.74 9.11
C PHE A 191 5.74 9.20 9.34
N GLY A 192 4.76 9.45 10.22
CA GLY A 192 4.30 10.81 10.52
C GLY A 192 3.46 10.91 11.78
N ARG A 193 3.14 12.15 12.13
CA ARG A 193 2.27 12.50 13.26
C ARG A 193 1.33 13.63 12.85
N VAL A 194 0.08 13.54 13.25
CA VAL A 194 -0.88 14.65 13.13
C VAL A 194 -0.49 15.78 14.08
N ARG A 195 -0.24 16.96 13.54
CA ARG A 195 0.02 18.21 14.27
C ARG A 195 -1.25 18.96 14.60
N LYS A 196 -2.18 19.03 13.62
CA LYS A 196 -3.46 19.70 13.72
C LYS A 196 -4.54 18.89 13.03
N GLY A 197 -5.77 18.97 13.49
CA GLY A 197 -6.89 18.28 12.87
C GLY A 197 -7.17 16.88 13.42
N MET A 198 -6.71 16.56 14.65
CA MET A 198 -7.11 15.30 15.30
C MET A 198 -8.61 15.21 15.55
N GLU A 199 -9.27 16.34 15.77
CA GLU A 199 -10.73 16.45 15.87
C GLU A 199 -11.43 16.08 14.55
N VAL A 200 -10.77 16.34 13.40
CA VAL A 200 -11.26 15.92 12.08
C VAL A 200 -11.14 14.39 11.94
N ALA A 201 -10.01 13.82 12.34
CA ALA A 201 -9.84 12.36 12.35
C ALA A 201 -10.86 11.68 13.28
N ASP A 202 -11.17 12.28 14.43
CA ASP A 202 -12.22 11.79 15.34
C ASP A 202 -13.60 11.86 14.69
N ALA A 203 -13.92 12.96 14.01
CA ALA A 203 -15.20 13.11 13.32
C ALA A 203 -15.37 12.04 12.22
N ILE A 204 -14.29 11.75 11.46
CA ILE A 204 -14.28 10.65 10.50
C ILE A 204 -14.50 9.30 11.21
N ASN A 205 -13.86 9.09 12.36
CA ASN A 205 -13.98 7.83 13.12
C ASN A 205 -15.38 7.63 13.73
N ALA A 206 -16.02 8.71 14.12
CA ALA A 206 -17.37 8.71 14.72
C ALA A 206 -18.50 8.57 13.69
N ALA A 207 -18.21 8.77 12.38
CA ALA A 207 -19.21 8.72 11.33
C ALA A 207 -19.94 7.36 11.27
N PRO A 208 -21.22 7.32 10.83
CA PRO A 208 -21.99 6.07 10.67
C PRO A 208 -21.27 5.09 9.75
N LYS A 209 -21.24 3.81 10.17
CA LYS A 209 -20.56 2.74 9.46
C LYS A 209 -21.17 1.38 9.72
N GLU A 210 -21.03 0.47 8.74
CA GLU A 210 -21.34 -0.94 8.87
C GLU A 210 -20.03 -1.72 9.00
N GLY A 211 -19.78 -2.32 10.17
CA GLY A 211 -18.47 -2.88 10.50
C GLY A 211 -17.36 -1.81 10.41
N ASP A 212 -16.36 -2.06 9.56
CA ASP A 212 -15.25 -1.12 9.30
C ASP A 212 -15.50 -0.19 8.09
N LYS A 213 -16.63 -0.34 7.39
CA LYS A 213 -16.94 0.41 6.17
C LYS A 213 -17.83 1.62 6.49
N PRO A 214 -17.37 2.86 6.28
CA PRO A 214 -18.22 4.05 6.43
C PRO A 214 -19.40 4.03 5.44
N GLU A 215 -20.60 4.42 5.90
CA GLU A 215 -21.76 4.60 5.01
C GLU A 215 -21.50 5.69 3.97
N LYS A 216 -20.85 6.77 4.38
CA LYS A 216 -20.36 7.85 3.52
C LYS A 216 -18.88 8.07 3.78
N PRO A 217 -17.99 7.46 2.99
CA PRO A 217 -16.56 7.67 3.14
C PRO A 217 -16.19 9.14 2.94
N VAL A 218 -15.53 9.76 3.92
CA VAL A 218 -15.08 11.15 3.84
C VAL A 218 -13.98 11.27 2.78
N ARG A 219 -14.12 12.26 1.91
CA ARG A 219 -13.19 12.51 0.80
C ARG A 219 -12.04 13.40 1.24
N ILE A 220 -10.86 13.12 0.73
CA ILE A 220 -9.70 14.02 0.68
C ILE A 220 -9.87 14.86 -0.59
N ASN A 221 -10.27 16.11 -0.46
CA ASN A 221 -10.45 16.99 -1.62
C ASN A 221 -9.10 17.27 -2.27
N LYS A 222 -8.06 17.50 -1.46
CA LYS A 222 -6.71 17.80 -1.90
C LYS A 222 -5.68 17.41 -0.84
N ALA A 223 -4.51 16.96 -1.29
CA ALA A 223 -3.32 16.81 -0.46
C ALA A 223 -2.28 17.86 -0.87
N VAL A 224 -1.80 18.65 0.09
CA VAL A 224 -0.85 19.75 -0.15
C VAL A 224 0.42 19.52 0.62
N VAL A 225 1.57 19.56 -0.09
CA VAL A 225 2.90 19.57 0.52
C VAL A 225 3.36 21.00 0.72
N ALA A 226 3.76 21.36 1.92
CA ALA A 226 4.29 22.68 2.24
C ALA A 226 5.33 22.58 3.38
N PRO A 227 6.20 23.57 3.54
CA PRO A 227 7.03 23.65 4.74
C PRO A 227 6.16 23.61 6.00
N CYS A 228 6.61 22.85 7.01
CA CYS A 228 5.91 22.82 8.29
C CYS A 228 5.89 24.22 8.91
N PRO A 229 4.73 24.74 9.33
CA PRO A 229 4.67 26.01 10.07
C PRO A 229 5.56 25.95 11.31
N ALA A 230 6.22 27.05 11.66
CA ALA A 230 6.92 27.17 12.94
C ALA A 230 5.97 26.88 14.12
N GLN A 231 6.49 26.24 15.16
CA GLN A 231 5.73 25.96 16.39
C GLN A 231 5.49 27.24 17.17
#